data_c6ad888f17e264e6e59d82c3c1617114
#
_entry.id   c6ad888f17e264e6e59d82c3c1617114
#
_cell.length_a   1.000
_cell.length_b   1.000
_cell.length_c   1.000
_cell.angle_alpha   90.00
_cell.angle_beta   90.00
_cell.angle_gamma   90.00
#
_symmetry.space_group_name_H-M   'P 1'
#
loop_
_entity.id
_entity.type
_entity.pdbx_description
1 polymer ?
#
loop_
_entity_poly.entity_id
_entity_poly.type
_entity_poly.pdbx_seq_one_letter_code
_entity_poly.pdbx_strand_id
1 'polypeptide(L)'
;MTQTTAIFMATALVVLATLIPTYIISKRSAVSEDDWAVADRSLPIYVVIGTQFASAMGGGILVGHLGNAYLNGVAILIYGFLTALPFFFVMIPAKWLRQNNFTTVPEILRHFSNNSKFVGILAAVMTIFVPFGWITSQITAFGSIYSTITGVNYNLLCIVFTFVSLLFVMPAGLKTVAWTDFIFACFMIVMCIVSVIYVTNMGGGLQNILSTVDPDMISMSGSIKKLGAGTVLLWVFSVMPGGVTNQLYFQRVCAIKSTVYKGLHRVGI
;
A
#
# COMPACT_ATOMS: atom_id res chain seq x y z
N MET A 1 10.63 24.65 22.77
CA MET A 1 9.60 23.98 21.98
C MET A 1 9.36 22.62 22.60
N THR A 2 8.13 22.26 22.95
CA THR A 2 7.86 20.92 23.50
C THR A 2 8.04 19.87 22.41
N GLN A 3 8.41 18.64 22.77
CA GLN A 3 8.55 17.53 21.83
C GLN A 3 7.26 17.33 20.99
N THR A 4 6.10 17.43 21.63
CA THR A 4 4.78 17.37 21.01
C THR A 4 4.61 18.44 19.91
N THR A 5 4.98 19.68 20.18
CA THR A 5 4.91 20.78 19.20
C THR A 5 5.82 20.51 18.01
N ALA A 6 7.04 19.98 18.23
CA ALA A 6 7.97 19.64 17.15
C ALA A 6 7.40 18.56 16.23
N ILE A 7 6.76 17.52 16.79
CA ILE A 7 6.15 16.42 16.03
C ILE A 7 5.02 16.95 15.16
N PHE A 8 4.09 17.75 15.71
CA PHE A 8 2.99 18.31 14.94
C PHE A 8 3.47 19.30 13.87
N MET A 9 4.49 20.09 14.15
CA MET A 9 5.09 20.99 13.15
C MET A 9 5.75 20.21 12.00
N ALA A 10 6.50 19.16 12.31
CA ALA A 10 7.11 18.29 11.30
C ALA A 10 6.02 17.62 10.44
N THR A 11 4.96 17.11 11.07
CA THR A 11 3.83 16.52 10.36
C THR A 11 3.12 17.53 9.46
N ALA A 12 2.84 18.72 9.98
CA ALA A 12 2.21 19.80 9.20
C ALA A 12 3.09 20.21 8.01
N LEU A 13 4.41 20.27 8.19
CA LEU A 13 5.34 20.57 7.12
C LEU A 13 5.33 19.49 6.03
N VAL A 14 5.32 18.21 6.39
CA VAL A 14 5.20 17.10 5.42
C VAL A 14 3.87 17.15 4.69
N VAL A 15 2.76 17.39 5.40
CA VAL A 15 1.42 17.52 4.83
C VAL A 15 1.38 18.68 3.84
N LEU A 16 1.89 19.86 4.20
CA LEU A 16 1.92 21.03 3.32
C LEU A 16 2.84 20.81 2.11
N ALA A 17 4.03 20.22 2.32
CA ALA A 17 4.96 19.92 1.24
C ALA A 17 4.38 18.95 0.22
N THR A 18 3.45 18.10 0.61
CA THR A 18 2.77 17.16 -0.30
C THR A 18 1.48 17.70 -0.90
N LEU A 19 0.77 18.59 -0.20
CA LEU A 19 -0.41 19.26 -0.73
C LEU A 19 -0.09 20.14 -1.94
N ILE A 20 1.06 20.81 -1.95
CA ILE A 20 1.44 21.71 -3.04
C ILE A 20 1.61 20.95 -4.38
N PRO A 21 2.44 19.90 -4.49
CA PRO A 21 2.53 19.10 -5.70
C PRO A 21 1.20 18.47 -6.09
N THR A 22 0.43 17.94 -5.12
CA THR A 22 -0.89 17.35 -5.35
C THR A 22 -1.84 18.37 -6.01
N TYR A 23 -1.89 19.58 -5.50
CA TYR A 23 -2.73 20.64 -6.06
C TYR A 23 -2.28 21.06 -7.48
N ILE A 24 -0.98 21.21 -7.70
CA ILE A 24 -0.44 21.60 -9.01
C ILE A 24 -0.72 20.51 -10.07
N ILE A 25 -0.56 19.24 -9.73
CA ILE A 25 -0.82 18.12 -10.63
C ILE A 25 -2.32 17.99 -10.88
N SER A 26 -3.15 18.09 -9.83
CA SER A 26 -4.61 18.02 -9.92
C SER A 26 -5.18 19.07 -10.88
N LYS A 27 -4.72 20.30 -10.80
CA LYS A 27 -5.16 21.39 -11.72
C LYS A 27 -4.91 21.07 -13.21
N ARG A 28 -3.94 20.21 -13.51
CA ARG A 28 -3.55 19.84 -14.86
C ARG A 28 -4.20 18.56 -15.38
N SER A 29 -4.86 17.80 -14.51
CA SER A 29 -5.21 16.41 -14.79
C SER A 29 -6.69 16.07 -14.87
N ALA A 30 -7.61 16.88 -14.36
CA ALA A 30 -9.00 16.47 -14.21
C ALA A 30 -9.87 16.99 -15.37
N VAL A 31 -9.91 16.27 -16.49
CA VAL A 31 -10.74 16.66 -17.65
C VAL A 31 -11.77 15.59 -18.04
N SER A 32 -11.54 14.30 -17.72
CA SER A 32 -12.46 13.22 -18.08
C SER A 32 -12.62 12.18 -16.96
N GLU A 33 -13.69 11.37 -17.02
CA GLU A 33 -13.90 10.24 -16.09
C GLU A 33 -12.77 9.20 -16.21
N ASP A 34 -12.26 8.93 -17.42
CA ASP A 34 -11.15 8.02 -17.67
C ASP A 34 -9.83 8.57 -17.11
N ASP A 35 -9.59 9.87 -17.19
CA ASP A 35 -8.43 10.50 -16.57
C ASP A 35 -8.49 10.37 -15.05
N TRP A 36 -9.67 10.56 -14.47
CA TRP A 36 -9.88 10.40 -13.03
C TRP A 36 -9.67 8.96 -12.56
N ALA A 37 -10.23 7.97 -13.25
CA ALA A 37 -10.24 6.56 -12.81
C ALA A 37 -8.95 5.81 -13.13
N VAL A 38 -8.36 6.02 -14.33
CA VAL A 38 -7.21 5.24 -14.82
C VAL A 38 -6.08 6.11 -15.39
N ALA A 39 -6.07 7.41 -15.08
CA ALA A 39 -5.03 8.38 -15.48
C ALA A 39 -4.77 8.39 -16.99
N ASP A 40 -5.85 8.33 -17.81
CA ASP A 40 -5.79 8.18 -19.27
C ASP A 40 -4.85 7.07 -19.74
N ARG A 41 -4.59 6.09 -18.87
CA ARG A 41 -3.67 4.98 -19.12
C ARG A 41 -2.29 5.47 -19.60
N SER A 42 -1.79 6.55 -18.98
CA SER A 42 -0.60 7.30 -19.40
C SER A 42 0.56 7.19 -18.41
N LEU A 43 0.41 6.45 -17.31
CA LEU A 43 1.42 6.41 -16.25
C LEU A 43 2.69 5.65 -16.69
N PRO A 44 3.88 6.22 -16.43
CA PRO A 44 5.13 5.50 -16.58
C PRO A 44 5.23 4.34 -15.59
N ILE A 45 5.93 3.26 -15.98
CA ILE A 45 6.03 2.05 -15.14
C ILE A 45 6.66 2.32 -13.77
N TYR A 46 7.67 3.19 -13.69
CA TYR A 46 8.33 3.51 -12.42
C TYR A 46 7.39 4.23 -11.44
N VAL A 47 6.46 5.07 -11.96
CA VAL A 47 5.42 5.70 -11.15
C VAL A 47 4.44 4.64 -10.65
N VAL A 48 4.06 3.69 -11.49
CA VAL A 48 3.15 2.60 -11.09
C VAL A 48 3.80 1.71 -10.04
N ILE A 49 5.07 1.37 -10.17
CA ILE A 49 5.81 0.63 -9.13
C ILE A 49 5.82 1.41 -7.81
N GLY A 50 6.12 2.71 -7.85
CA GLY A 50 6.15 3.55 -6.66
C GLY A 50 4.78 3.68 -6.00
N THR A 51 3.71 3.92 -6.75
CA THR A 51 2.36 4.01 -6.18
C THR A 51 1.85 2.67 -5.65
N GLN A 52 2.21 1.54 -6.29
CA GLN A 52 1.91 0.21 -5.76
C GLN A 52 2.61 -0.03 -4.41
N PHE A 53 3.90 0.31 -4.34
CA PHE A 53 4.68 0.21 -3.12
C PHE A 53 4.10 1.10 -2.00
N ALA A 54 3.87 2.38 -2.27
CA ALA A 54 3.33 3.33 -1.29
C ALA A 54 1.94 2.90 -0.78
N SER A 55 1.10 2.36 -1.67
CA SER A 55 -0.23 1.88 -1.30
C SER A 55 -0.20 0.60 -0.47
N ALA A 56 0.82 -0.26 -0.68
CA ALA A 56 1.02 -1.45 0.14
C ALA A 56 1.64 -1.13 1.51
N MET A 57 2.58 -0.17 1.55
CA MET A 57 3.33 0.20 2.76
C MET A 57 2.60 1.28 3.56
N GLY A 58 1.48 0.92 4.16
CA GLY A 58 0.75 1.83 5.04
C GLY A 58 1.11 1.71 6.52
N GLY A 59 0.62 2.64 7.34
CA GLY A 59 0.84 2.65 8.80
C GLY A 59 0.38 1.36 9.48
N GLY A 60 -0.75 0.78 9.03
CA GLY A 60 -1.25 -0.50 9.53
C GLY A 60 -0.28 -1.67 9.26
N ILE A 61 0.36 -1.70 8.08
CA ILE A 61 1.39 -2.70 7.77
C ILE A 61 2.64 -2.44 8.61
N LEU A 62 3.15 -1.21 8.63
CA LEU A 62 4.36 -0.89 9.37
C LEU A 62 4.21 -1.24 10.85
N VAL A 63 3.15 -0.79 11.51
CA VAL A 63 2.91 -1.08 12.93
C VAL A 63 2.58 -2.56 13.15
N GLY A 64 1.69 -3.13 12.33
CA GLY A 64 1.27 -4.52 12.47
C GLY A 64 2.40 -5.51 12.19
N HIS A 65 3.21 -5.28 11.16
CA HIS A 65 4.33 -6.18 10.84
C HIS A 65 5.48 -6.04 11.81
N LEU A 66 5.81 -4.82 12.27
CA LEU A 66 6.82 -4.66 13.32
C LEU A 66 6.40 -5.34 14.62
N GLY A 67 5.13 -5.19 15.02
CA GLY A 67 4.57 -5.91 16.18
C GLY A 67 4.61 -7.43 16.01
N ASN A 68 4.24 -7.94 14.84
CA ASN A 68 4.33 -9.37 14.56
C ASN A 68 5.78 -9.86 14.50
N ALA A 69 6.72 -9.10 13.93
CA ALA A 69 8.13 -9.45 13.93
C ALA A 69 8.69 -9.52 15.35
N TYR A 70 8.28 -8.58 16.22
CA TYR A 70 8.67 -8.56 17.62
C TYR A 70 8.15 -9.81 18.38
N LEU A 71 6.93 -10.25 18.10
CA LEU A 71 6.31 -11.39 18.80
C LEU A 71 6.71 -12.73 18.19
N ASN A 72 6.82 -12.83 16.87
CA ASN A 72 6.89 -14.10 16.13
C ASN A 72 8.18 -14.25 15.29
N GLY A 73 9.04 -13.23 15.26
CA GLY A 73 10.31 -13.27 14.55
C GLY A 73 10.18 -13.16 13.03
N VAL A 74 11.16 -13.73 12.31
CA VAL A 74 11.33 -13.56 10.85
C VAL A 74 10.24 -14.20 9.99
N ALA A 75 9.38 -15.04 10.54
CA ALA A 75 8.28 -15.65 9.79
C ALA A 75 7.33 -14.62 9.16
N ILE A 76 7.28 -13.38 9.67
CA ILE A 76 6.49 -12.30 9.07
C ILE A 76 6.92 -11.96 7.63
N LEU A 77 8.15 -12.26 7.25
CA LEU A 77 8.62 -12.09 5.87
C LEU A 77 7.82 -12.91 4.86
N ILE A 78 7.25 -14.05 5.29
CA ILE A 78 6.34 -14.86 4.47
C ILE A 78 5.12 -14.05 4.05
N TYR A 79 4.55 -13.27 4.97
CA TYR A 79 3.43 -12.39 4.65
C TYR A 79 3.79 -11.36 3.57
N GLY A 80 4.95 -10.70 3.71
CA GLY A 80 5.45 -9.77 2.71
C GLY A 80 5.64 -10.42 1.33
N PHE A 81 6.20 -11.62 1.29
CA PHE A 81 6.37 -12.41 0.06
C PHE A 81 5.01 -12.77 -0.56
N LEU A 82 4.06 -13.26 0.23
CA LEU A 82 2.71 -13.61 -0.22
C LEU A 82 1.92 -12.38 -0.73
N THR A 83 2.20 -11.20 -0.21
CA THR A 83 1.62 -9.94 -0.69
C THR A 83 2.19 -9.53 -2.04
N ALA A 84 3.47 -9.79 -2.29
CA ALA A 84 4.15 -9.43 -3.53
C ALA A 84 3.93 -10.43 -4.68
N LEU A 85 3.84 -11.72 -4.36
CA LEU A 85 3.72 -12.81 -5.33
C LEU A 85 2.54 -12.65 -6.32
N PRO A 86 1.34 -12.21 -5.92
CA PRO A 86 0.20 -12.03 -6.82
C PRO A 86 0.45 -11.05 -7.98
N PHE A 87 1.34 -10.09 -7.82
CA PHE A 87 1.66 -9.15 -8.90
C PHE A 87 2.26 -9.84 -10.13
N PHE A 88 3.00 -10.93 -9.94
CA PHE A 88 3.49 -11.75 -11.06
C PHE A 88 2.34 -12.42 -11.81
N PHE A 89 1.30 -12.87 -11.10
CA PHE A 89 0.13 -13.50 -11.74
C PHE A 89 -0.72 -12.49 -12.50
N VAL A 90 -0.81 -11.23 -12.05
CA VAL A 90 -1.52 -10.16 -12.80
C VAL A 90 -0.84 -9.83 -14.12
N MET A 91 0.47 -10.06 -14.24
CA MET A 91 1.18 -9.87 -15.52
C MET A 91 0.68 -10.79 -16.63
N ILE A 92 0.23 -12.00 -16.30
CA ILE A 92 -0.26 -12.99 -17.28
C ILE A 92 -1.48 -12.45 -18.07
N PRO A 93 -2.58 -12.00 -17.43
CA PRO A 93 -3.72 -11.44 -18.13
C PRO A 93 -3.58 -9.95 -18.50
N ALA A 94 -2.49 -9.28 -18.16
CA ALA A 94 -2.35 -7.84 -18.31
C ALA A 94 -2.62 -7.33 -19.73
N LYS A 95 -2.15 -8.06 -20.75
CA LYS A 95 -2.41 -7.74 -22.16
C LYS A 95 -3.90 -7.83 -22.49
N TRP A 96 -4.56 -8.90 -22.07
CA TRP A 96 -5.98 -9.12 -22.29
C TRP A 96 -6.84 -8.07 -21.56
N LEU A 97 -6.49 -7.76 -20.31
CA LEU A 97 -7.15 -6.72 -19.52
C LEU A 97 -7.07 -5.36 -20.23
N ARG A 98 -5.91 -5.06 -20.80
CA ARG A 98 -5.68 -3.81 -21.53
C ARG A 98 -6.48 -3.74 -22.85
N GLN A 99 -6.57 -4.85 -23.59
CA GLN A 99 -7.29 -4.92 -24.85
C GLN A 99 -8.80 -4.73 -24.65
N ASN A 100 -9.35 -5.24 -23.55
CA ASN A 100 -10.77 -5.10 -23.23
C ASN A 100 -11.13 -3.80 -22.50
N ASN A 101 -10.15 -2.93 -22.24
CA ASN A 101 -10.31 -1.63 -21.58
C ASN A 101 -11.03 -1.70 -20.22
N PHE A 102 -10.93 -2.81 -19.50
CA PHE A 102 -11.50 -2.91 -18.16
C PHE A 102 -10.90 -1.86 -17.22
N THR A 103 -11.77 -1.29 -16.39
CA THR A 103 -11.43 -0.25 -15.41
C THR A 103 -11.56 -0.77 -13.99
N THR A 104 -12.43 -1.76 -13.79
CA THR A 104 -12.74 -2.29 -12.46
C THR A 104 -12.79 -3.81 -12.43
N VAL A 105 -12.46 -4.40 -11.27
CA VAL A 105 -12.60 -5.84 -11.04
C VAL A 105 -14.05 -6.31 -11.19
N PRO A 106 -15.07 -5.58 -10.71
CA PRO A 106 -16.48 -5.93 -10.96
C PRO A 106 -16.87 -6.05 -12.43
N GLU A 107 -16.28 -5.24 -13.32
CA GLU A 107 -16.54 -5.35 -14.77
C GLU A 107 -16.05 -6.68 -15.32
N ILE A 108 -14.88 -7.16 -14.88
CA ILE A 108 -14.33 -8.45 -15.28
C ILE A 108 -15.25 -9.59 -14.82
N LEU A 109 -15.64 -9.58 -13.54
CA LEU A 109 -16.53 -10.61 -13.00
C LEU A 109 -17.88 -10.62 -13.69
N ARG A 110 -18.41 -9.44 -14.00
CA ARG A 110 -19.64 -9.30 -14.79
C ARG A 110 -19.48 -9.85 -16.20
N HIS A 111 -18.35 -9.59 -16.86
CA HIS A 111 -18.06 -10.10 -18.21
C HIS A 111 -18.05 -11.63 -18.23
N PHE A 112 -17.37 -12.27 -17.27
CA PHE A 112 -17.32 -13.73 -17.16
C PHE A 112 -18.63 -14.39 -16.72
N SER A 113 -19.52 -13.63 -16.08
CA SER A 113 -20.84 -14.12 -15.64
C SER A 113 -21.97 -13.84 -16.67
N ASN A 114 -21.65 -13.81 -17.94
CA ASN A 114 -22.61 -13.53 -19.02
C ASN A 114 -23.35 -12.19 -18.82
N ASN A 115 -22.65 -11.17 -18.40
CA ASN A 115 -23.14 -9.83 -18.10
C ASN A 115 -24.22 -9.76 -16.98
N SER A 116 -24.22 -10.70 -16.05
CA SER A 116 -25.14 -10.72 -14.92
C SER A 116 -25.02 -9.43 -14.09
N LYS A 117 -26.14 -8.70 -13.99
CA LYS A 117 -26.21 -7.48 -13.14
C LYS A 117 -26.02 -7.81 -11.66
N PHE A 118 -26.56 -8.95 -11.20
CA PHE A 118 -26.44 -9.38 -9.82
C PHE A 118 -24.97 -9.60 -9.41
N VAL A 119 -24.20 -10.32 -10.24
CA VAL A 119 -22.76 -10.54 -9.99
C VAL A 119 -21.99 -9.23 -10.01
N GLY A 120 -22.31 -8.33 -10.96
CA GLY A 120 -21.67 -7.01 -11.01
C GLY A 120 -21.91 -6.16 -9.76
N ILE A 121 -23.14 -6.10 -9.27
CA ILE A 121 -23.51 -5.36 -8.06
C ILE A 121 -22.84 -5.99 -6.82
N LEU A 122 -22.93 -7.31 -6.67
CA LEU A 122 -22.31 -8.00 -5.55
C LEU A 122 -20.79 -7.78 -5.50
N ALA A 123 -20.13 -7.89 -6.65
CA ALA A 123 -18.71 -7.62 -6.77
C ALA A 123 -18.37 -6.15 -6.45
N ALA A 124 -19.16 -5.18 -6.91
CA ALA A 124 -18.96 -3.77 -6.61
C ALA A 124 -19.09 -3.49 -5.11
N VAL A 125 -20.07 -4.06 -4.43
CA VAL A 125 -20.22 -3.95 -2.98
C VAL A 125 -19.00 -4.55 -2.27
N MET A 126 -18.56 -5.75 -2.65
CA MET A 126 -17.39 -6.40 -2.04
C MET A 126 -16.10 -5.61 -2.24
N THR A 127 -15.90 -4.97 -3.38
CA THR A 127 -14.70 -4.15 -3.64
C THR A 127 -14.64 -2.87 -2.81
N ILE A 128 -15.72 -2.44 -2.18
CA ILE A 128 -15.73 -1.30 -1.25
C ILE A 128 -15.24 -1.71 0.15
N PHE A 129 -15.61 -2.90 0.61
CA PHE A 129 -15.28 -3.33 1.98
C PHE A 129 -13.78 -3.45 2.24
N VAL A 130 -12.99 -3.96 1.29
CA VAL A 130 -11.54 -4.16 1.47
C VAL A 130 -10.80 -2.81 1.64
N PRO A 131 -10.96 -1.82 0.75
CA PRO A 131 -10.36 -0.50 0.94
C PRO A 131 -10.84 0.21 2.21
N PHE A 132 -12.11 0.03 2.60
CA PHE A 132 -12.65 0.60 3.83
C PHE A 132 -11.91 0.07 5.07
N GLY A 133 -11.68 -1.24 5.14
CA GLY A 133 -10.88 -1.86 6.21
C GLY A 133 -9.44 -1.34 6.23
N TRP A 134 -8.85 -1.11 5.06
CA TRP A 134 -7.50 -0.55 4.95
C TRP A 134 -7.42 0.90 5.42
N ILE A 135 -8.33 1.76 5.02
CA ILE A 135 -8.39 3.16 5.48
C ILE A 135 -8.54 3.20 7.00
N THR A 136 -9.44 2.38 7.56
CA THR A 136 -9.64 2.27 9.01
C THR A 136 -8.33 1.87 9.70
N SER A 137 -7.63 0.88 9.19
CA SER A 137 -6.34 0.43 9.73
C SER A 137 -5.26 1.53 9.69
N GLN A 138 -5.23 2.36 8.65
CA GLN A 138 -4.30 3.50 8.57
C GLN A 138 -4.63 4.56 9.63
N ILE A 139 -5.89 4.95 9.74
CA ILE A 139 -6.33 5.96 10.71
C ILE A 139 -6.05 5.51 12.13
N THR A 140 -6.35 4.27 12.45
CA THR A 140 -6.10 3.70 13.79
C THR A 140 -4.61 3.60 14.11
N ALA A 141 -3.77 3.21 13.14
CA ALA A 141 -2.33 3.17 13.32
C ALA A 141 -1.74 4.56 13.59
N PHE A 142 -2.14 5.57 12.81
CA PHE A 142 -1.74 6.96 13.03
C PHE A 142 -2.21 7.47 14.40
N GLY A 143 -3.48 7.25 14.73
CA GLY A 143 -4.05 7.64 16.02
C GLY A 143 -3.28 7.03 17.19
N SER A 144 -2.94 5.75 17.10
CA SER A 144 -2.18 5.03 18.13
C SER A 144 -0.76 5.56 18.31
N ILE A 145 -0.01 5.71 17.20
CA ILE A 145 1.37 6.22 17.24
C ILE A 145 1.41 7.63 17.83
N TYR A 146 0.58 8.53 17.29
CA TYR A 146 0.59 9.93 17.73
C TYR A 146 0.08 10.09 19.15
N SER A 147 -0.96 9.34 19.56
CA SER A 147 -1.43 9.35 20.93
C SER A 147 -0.34 8.89 21.91
N THR A 148 0.39 7.83 21.58
CA THR A 148 1.47 7.32 22.41
C THR A 148 2.62 8.32 22.57
N ILE A 149 3.01 9.00 21.50
CA ILE A 149 4.17 9.91 21.50
C ILE A 149 3.80 11.29 22.07
N THR A 150 2.60 11.78 21.82
CA THR A 150 2.20 13.15 22.15
C THR A 150 1.31 13.26 23.39
N GLY A 151 0.71 12.16 23.84
CA GLY A 151 -0.29 12.15 24.91
C GLY A 151 -1.65 12.73 24.52
N VAL A 152 -1.86 13.11 23.25
CA VAL A 152 -3.14 13.63 22.77
C VAL A 152 -4.17 12.51 22.64
N ASN A 153 -5.43 12.84 22.87
CA ASN A 153 -6.54 11.88 22.83
C ASN A 153 -6.60 11.13 21.49
N TYR A 154 -6.62 9.82 21.54
CA TYR A 154 -6.65 8.93 20.37
C TYR A 154 -7.84 9.21 19.43
N ASN A 155 -9.05 9.35 19.98
CA ASN A 155 -10.24 9.58 19.15
C ASN A 155 -10.17 10.91 18.41
N LEU A 156 -9.67 11.96 19.07
CA LEU A 156 -9.48 13.27 18.44
C LEU A 156 -8.49 13.16 17.27
N LEU A 157 -7.37 12.46 17.45
CA LEU A 157 -6.38 12.25 16.40
C LEU A 157 -6.97 11.48 15.21
N CYS A 158 -7.73 10.41 15.46
CA CYS A 158 -8.40 9.66 14.40
C CYS A 158 -9.37 10.54 13.59
N ILE A 159 -10.13 11.41 14.25
CA ILE A 159 -11.04 12.36 13.58
C ILE A 159 -10.25 13.34 12.72
N VAL A 160 -9.20 13.96 13.28
CA VAL A 160 -8.36 14.93 12.56
C VAL A 160 -7.70 14.30 11.35
N PHE A 161 -7.10 13.10 11.51
CA PHE A 161 -6.47 12.39 10.39
C PHE A 161 -7.47 11.97 9.31
N THR A 162 -8.70 11.61 9.69
CA THR A 162 -9.77 11.32 8.72
C THR A 162 -10.07 12.56 7.88
N PHE A 163 -10.27 13.72 8.51
CA PHE A 163 -10.52 14.97 7.78
C PHE A 163 -9.36 15.38 6.88
N VAL A 164 -8.12 15.28 7.38
CA VAL A 164 -6.92 15.58 6.56
C VAL A 164 -6.85 14.63 5.36
N SER A 165 -7.11 13.35 5.54
CA SER A 165 -7.11 12.36 4.44
C SER A 165 -8.17 12.69 3.38
N LEU A 166 -9.37 13.09 3.78
CA LEU A 166 -10.43 13.50 2.86
C LEU A 166 -10.03 14.72 2.03
N LEU A 167 -9.37 15.71 2.63
CA LEU A 167 -8.88 16.89 1.91
C LEU A 167 -7.85 16.55 0.82
N PHE A 168 -7.07 15.48 1.02
CA PHE A 168 -6.12 14.99 0.00
C PHE A 168 -6.81 14.25 -1.16
N VAL A 169 -7.85 13.46 -0.84
CA VAL A 169 -8.45 12.56 -1.83
C VAL A 169 -9.46 13.28 -2.73
N MET A 170 -10.22 14.22 -2.20
CA MET A 170 -11.33 14.88 -2.94
C MET A 170 -10.90 15.56 -4.25
N PRO A 171 -9.79 16.32 -4.34
CA PRO A 171 -9.39 16.99 -5.57
C PRO A 171 -8.59 16.12 -6.53
N ALA A 172 -8.25 14.88 -6.16
CA ALA A 172 -7.22 14.09 -6.84
C ALA A 172 -7.81 12.91 -7.63
N GLY A 173 -7.60 12.89 -8.94
CA GLY A 173 -7.73 11.68 -9.75
C GLY A 173 -6.52 10.74 -9.57
N LEU A 174 -6.59 9.53 -10.14
CA LEU A 174 -5.55 8.50 -10.01
C LEU A 174 -4.15 9.00 -10.43
N LYS A 175 -4.06 9.87 -11.44
CA LYS A 175 -2.80 10.43 -11.91
C LYS A 175 -2.09 11.25 -10.84
N THR A 176 -2.83 12.09 -10.14
CA THR A 176 -2.30 12.92 -9.04
C THR A 176 -1.86 12.04 -7.87
N VAL A 177 -2.72 11.09 -7.47
CA VAL A 177 -2.40 10.13 -6.40
C VAL A 177 -1.16 9.33 -6.74
N ALA A 178 -1.03 8.81 -7.97
CA ALA A 178 0.11 7.99 -8.36
C ALA A 178 1.45 8.74 -8.30
N TRP A 179 1.49 10.02 -8.70
CA TRP A 179 2.71 10.82 -8.62
C TRP A 179 3.07 11.19 -7.18
N THR A 180 2.09 11.56 -6.34
CA THR A 180 2.34 11.81 -4.93
C THR A 180 2.78 10.55 -4.20
N ASP A 181 2.16 9.42 -4.47
CA ASP A 181 2.55 8.11 -3.94
C ASP A 181 3.99 7.75 -4.34
N PHE A 182 4.39 8.03 -5.58
CA PHE A 182 5.77 7.80 -6.03
C PHE A 182 6.79 8.62 -5.21
N ILE A 183 6.49 9.89 -4.94
CA ILE A 183 7.33 10.73 -4.07
C ILE A 183 7.40 10.14 -2.65
N PHE A 184 6.24 9.75 -2.10
CA PHE A 184 6.19 9.09 -0.80
C PHE A 184 6.94 7.76 -0.77
N ALA A 185 6.87 6.95 -1.84
CA ALA A 185 7.62 5.70 -1.94
C ALA A 185 9.12 5.93 -1.83
N CYS A 186 9.65 6.92 -2.56
CA CYS A 186 11.06 7.29 -2.47
C CYS A 186 11.44 7.74 -1.05
N PHE A 187 10.61 8.58 -0.43
CA PHE A 187 10.82 9.03 0.94
C PHE A 187 10.79 7.87 1.93
N MET A 188 9.81 6.97 1.83
CA MET A 188 9.68 5.81 2.71
C MET A 188 10.88 4.87 2.61
N ILE A 189 11.40 4.62 1.40
CA ILE A 189 12.60 3.79 1.21
C ILE A 189 13.80 4.40 1.95
N VAL A 190 14.01 5.70 1.79
CA VAL A 190 15.09 6.41 2.49
C VAL A 190 14.91 6.31 4.01
N MET A 191 13.69 6.55 4.50
CA MET A 191 13.41 6.49 5.95
C MET A 191 13.54 5.08 6.52
N CYS A 192 13.18 4.03 5.76
CA CYS A 192 13.41 2.65 6.16
C CYS A 192 14.92 2.36 6.31
N ILE A 193 15.72 2.79 5.34
CA ILE A 193 17.20 2.61 5.41
C ILE A 193 17.78 3.34 6.63
N VAL A 194 17.39 4.61 6.81
CA VAL A 194 17.84 5.41 7.98
C VAL A 194 17.43 4.75 9.29
N SER A 195 16.18 4.25 9.37
CA SER A 195 15.68 3.57 10.58
C SER A 195 16.48 2.29 10.88
N VAL A 196 16.77 1.48 9.86
CA VAL A 196 17.60 0.26 10.03
C VAL A 196 18.99 0.60 10.53
N ILE A 197 19.65 1.59 9.92
CA ILE A 197 20.99 2.04 10.35
C ILE A 197 20.94 2.55 11.80
N TYR A 198 19.95 3.39 12.12
CA TYR A 198 19.80 3.97 13.46
C TYR A 198 19.58 2.89 14.53
N VAL A 199 18.64 1.98 14.31
CA VAL A 199 18.32 0.90 15.26
C VAL A 199 19.50 -0.07 15.42
N THR A 200 20.19 -0.39 14.30
CA THR A 200 21.38 -1.25 14.35
C THR A 200 22.49 -0.62 15.19
N ASN A 201 22.73 0.68 15.04
CA ASN A 201 23.73 1.39 15.82
C ASN A 201 23.34 1.47 17.31
N MET A 202 22.07 1.73 17.61
CA MET A 202 21.57 1.71 19.00
C MET A 202 21.71 0.34 19.66
N GLY A 203 21.52 -0.73 18.90
CA GLY A 203 21.68 -2.12 19.37
C GLY A 203 23.14 -2.57 19.52
N GLY A 204 24.13 -1.71 19.30
CA GLY A 204 25.55 -2.07 19.37
C GLY A 204 26.06 -2.87 18.17
N GLY A 205 25.37 -2.74 17.02
CA GLY A 205 25.69 -3.43 15.77
C GLY A 205 24.86 -4.69 15.54
N LEU A 206 24.82 -5.10 14.28
CA LEU A 206 24.01 -6.26 13.86
C LEU A 206 24.41 -7.55 14.59
N GLN A 207 25.70 -7.77 14.81
CA GLN A 207 26.20 -8.98 15.47
C GLN A 207 25.76 -9.04 16.93
N ASN A 208 25.74 -7.90 17.65
CA ASN A 208 25.26 -7.83 19.01
C ASN A 208 23.76 -8.10 19.09
N ILE A 209 22.99 -7.51 18.18
CA ILE A 209 21.54 -7.76 18.08
C ILE A 209 21.27 -9.24 17.87
N LEU A 210 21.92 -9.87 16.87
CA LEU A 210 21.72 -11.28 16.54
C LEU A 210 22.13 -12.22 17.67
N SER A 211 23.12 -11.87 18.50
CA SER A 211 23.52 -12.67 19.65
C SER A 211 22.59 -12.54 20.86
N THR A 212 21.80 -11.45 20.92
CA THR A 212 20.90 -11.15 22.03
C THR A 212 19.48 -11.68 21.79
N VAL A 213 19.07 -11.76 20.52
CA VAL A 213 17.73 -12.22 20.12
C VAL A 213 17.65 -13.75 20.20
N ASP A 214 16.51 -14.25 20.68
CA ASP A 214 16.20 -15.69 20.70
C ASP A 214 16.44 -16.34 19.32
N PRO A 215 17.28 -17.39 19.22
CA PRO A 215 17.57 -18.06 17.95
C PRO A 215 16.33 -18.54 17.19
N ASP A 216 15.26 -18.89 17.89
CA ASP A 216 13.98 -19.27 17.28
C ASP A 216 13.28 -18.09 16.57
N MET A 217 13.55 -16.85 16.98
CA MET A 217 13.03 -15.65 16.32
C MET A 217 13.77 -15.30 15.03
N ILE A 218 15.04 -15.71 14.91
CA ILE A 218 15.90 -15.44 13.76
C ILE A 218 15.79 -16.57 12.73
N SER A 219 15.50 -17.79 13.16
CA SER A 219 15.33 -18.92 12.27
C SER A 219 13.92 -18.99 11.70
N MET A 220 13.79 -19.29 10.40
CA MET A 220 12.48 -19.43 9.76
C MET A 220 11.65 -20.56 10.38
N SER A 221 12.26 -21.69 10.69
CA SER A 221 11.60 -22.86 11.30
C SER A 221 11.10 -22.56 12.73
N GLY A 222 11.92 -21.91 13.56
CA GLY A 222 11.55 -21.51 14.91
C GLY A 222 10.42 -20.50 14.91
N SER A 223 10.54 -19.48 14.08
CA SER A 223 9.51 -18.43 13.95
C SER A 223 8.17 -19.00 13.42
N ILE A 224 8.19 -19.95 12.48
CA ILE A 224 6.97 -20.61 11.99
C ILE A 224 6.32 -21.45 13.11
N LYS A 225 7.13 -22.11 13.96
CA LYS A 225 6.59 -22.83 15.12
C LYS A 225 5.88 -21.88 16.10
N LYS A 226 6.45 -20.71 16.38
CA LYS A 226 5.85 -19.68 17.23
C LYS A 226 4.56 -19.11 16.63
N LEU A 227 4.59 -18.75 15.35
CA LEU A 227 3.46 -18.17 14.62
C LEU A 227 2.32 -19.19 14.45
N GLY A 228 2.67 -20.47 14.30
CA GLY A 228 1.75 -21.54 13.96
C GLY A 228 1.57 -21.73 12.45
N ALA A 229 1.73 -22.95 11.97
CA ALA A 229 1.57 -23.29 10.55
C ALA A 229 0.17 -22.95 10.00
N GLY A 230 -0.86 -23.04 10.85
CA GLY A 230 -2.23 -22.63 10.51
C GLY A 230 -2.33 -21.15 10.11
N THR A 231 -1.61 -20.26 10.79
CA THR A 231 -1.56 -18.84 10.45
C THR A 231 -0.92 -18.60 9.09
N VAL A 232 0.16 -19.33 8.79
CA VAL A 232 0.82 -19.23 7.47
C VAL A 232 -0.12 -19.69 6.36
N LEU A 233 -0.82 -20.82 6.55
CA LEU A 233 -1.83 -21.30 5.60
C LEU A 233 -2.98 -20.29 5.44
N LEU A 234 -3.46 -19.69 6.52
CA LEU A 234 -4.47 -18.63 6.46
C LEU A 234 -3.98 -17.47 5.61
N TRP A 235 -2.73 -17.05 5.72
CA TRP A 235 -2.16 -16.00 4.89
C TRP A 235 -2.11 -16.37 3.41
N VAL A 236 -1.76 -17.61 3.07
CA VAL A 236 -1.77 -18.09 1.67
C VAL A 236 -3.18 -17.95 1.08
N PHE A 237 -4.22 -18.33 1.79
CA PHE A 237 -5.58 -18.29 1.28
C PHE A 237 -6.26 -16.92 1.35
N SER A 238 -5.84 -16.03 2.27
CA SER A 238 -6.44 -14.71 2.44
C SER A 238 -5.68 -13.59 1.71
N VAL A 239 -4.35 -13.59 1.80
CA VAL A 239 -3.52 -12.48 1.30
C VAL A 239 -3.21 -12.65 -0.19
N MET A 240 -2.88 -13.86 -0.62
CA MET A 240 -2.46 -14.13 -1.98
C MET A 240 -3.55 -13.84 -3.02
N PRO A 241 -4.82 -14.27 -2.86
CA PRO A 241 -5.89 -13.87 -3.79
C PRO A 241 -6.18 -12.37 -3.75
N GLY A 242 -6.04 -11.72 -2.58
CA GLY A 242 -6.27 -10.30 -2.41
C GLY A 242 -5.41 -9.40 -3.30
N GLY A 243 -4.18 -9.79 -3.58
CA GLY A 243 -3.29 -9.04 -4.47
C GLY A 243 -3.77 -8.96 -5.92
N VAL A 244 -4.50 -9.98 -6.40
CA VAL A 244 -5.06 -10.01 -7.76
C VAL A 244 -6.45 -9.37 -7.83
N THR A 245 -7.27 -9.56 -6.80
CA THR A 245 -8.68 -9.13 -6.77
C THR A 245 -8.89 -7.74 -6.20
N ASN A 246 -7.85 -7.14 -5.60
CA ASN A 246 -7.95 -5.81 -5.02
C ASN A 246 -8.01 -4.73 -6.09
N GLN A 247 -9.14 -4.00 -6.13
CA GLN A 247 -9.39 -2.89 -7.04
C GLN A 247 -8.26 -1.84 -7.03
N LEU A 248 -7.68 -1.56 -5.88
CA LEU A 248 -6.61 -0.59 -5.71
C LEU A 248 -5.39 -0.92 -6.58
N TYR A 249 -4.96 -2.18 -6.58
CA TYR A 249 -3.81 -2.64 -7.36
C TYR A 249 -4.17 -2.78 -8.83
N PHE A 250 -5.36 -3.29 -9.12
CA PHE A 250 -5.86 -3.50 -10.47
C PHE A 250 -5.92 -2.20 -11.28
N GLN A 251 -6.48 -1.12 -10.73
CA GLN A 251 -6.56 0.18 -11.41
C GLN A 251 -5.19 0.71 -11.82
N ARG A 252 -4.18 0.55 -10.96
CA ARG A 252 -2.82 1.01 -11.26
C ARG A 252 -2.19 0.24 -12.41
N VAL A 253 -2.42 -1.07 -12.50
CA VAL A 253 -1.99 -1.88 -13.65
C VAL A 253 -2.69 -1.41 -14.93
N CYS A 254 -3.98 -1.13 -14.88
CA CYS A 254 -4.72 -0.60 -16.02
C CYS A 254 -4.27 0.80 -16.46
N ALA A 255 -3.67 1.58 -15.57
CA ALA A 255 -3.18 2.94 -15.85
C ALA A 255 -1.82 3.00 -16.55
N ILE A 256 -1.10 1.87 -16.73
CA ILE A 256 0.22 1.83 -17.37
C ILE A 256 0.15 2.26 -18.84
N LYS A 257 1.11 3.05 -19.29
CA LYS A 257 1.22 3.51 -20.67
C LYS A 257 1.43 2.36 -21.66
N SER A 258 0.71 2.37 -22.78
CA SER A 258 0.71 1.28 -23.78
C SER A 258 2.08 0.96 -24.41
N THR A 259 3.01 1.93 -24.46
CA THR A 259 4.37 1.74 -24.98
C THR A 259 5.19 0.74 -24.16
N VAL A 260 4.89 0.59 -22.87
CA VAL A 260 5.54 -0.38 -21.99
C VAL A 260 5.19 -1.81 -22.40
N TYR A 261 3.91 -2.07 -22.71
CA TYR A 261 3.47 -3.39 -23.19
C TYR A 261 4.11 -3.78 -24.54
N LYS A 262 4.35 -2.80 -25.43
CA LYS A 262 5.06 -3.05 -26.69
C LYS A 262 6.54 -3.36 -26.47
N GLY A 263 7.15 -2.80 -25.42
CA GLY A 263 8.53 -3.07 -25.01
C GLY A 263 8.69 -4.49 -24.43
N LEU A 264 7.79 -4.90 -23.56
CA LEU A 264 7.78 -6.24 -22.94
C LEU A 264 7.63 -7.35 -23.99
N HIS A 265 6.86 -7.09 -25.06
CA HIS A 265 6.73 -8.03 -26.19
C HIS A 265 8.02 -8.24 -27.00
N ARG A 266 8.95 -7.27 -27.01
CA ARG A 266 10.26 -7.42 -27.67
C ARG A 266 11.24 -8.23 -26.81
N VAL A 267 10.98 -8.36 -25.53
CA VAL A 267 11.84 -9.09 -24.56
C VAL A 267 11.32 -10.52 -24.31
N GLY A 268 10.23 -10.93 -25.00
CA GLY A 268 9.71 -12.31 -24.92
C GLY A 268 8.99 -12.67 -23.62
N ILE A 269 8.50 -11.67 -22.89
CA ILE A 269 7.66 -11.85 -21.69
C ILE A 269 6.21 -11.48 -22.00
#